data_6cd6a83e66ead625effee96dd4b72b7b
#
_entry.id   6cd6a83e66ead625effee96dd4b72b7b
#
_cell.length_a   1.000
_cell.length_b   1.000
_cell.length_c   1.000
_cell.angle_alpha   90.00
_cell.angle_beta   90.00
_cell.angle_gamma   90.00
#
_symmetry.space_group_name_H-M   'P 1'
#
loop_
_entity.id
_entity.type
_entity.pdbx_description
1 polymer ?
#
loop_
_entity_poly.entity_id
_entity_poly.type
_entity_poly.pdbx_seq_one_letter_code
_entity_poly.pdbx_strand_id
1 'polypeptide(L)' 'MTSKEDALVERLMQENGEFLKVKQAHGQLAKQLEELEKKPFLTSQDEMEMKIIKKKKLALKDQMEKILMQYR' A
#
# COMPACT_ATOMS: atom_id res chain seq x y z
N MET A 1 -7.97 19.44 -0.51
CA MET A 1 -6.78 20.15 -0.03
C MET A 1 -5.64 19.18 0.19
N THR A 2 -4.50 19.45 -0.41
CA THR A 2 -3.33 18.64 -0.19
C THR A 2 -2.63 19.07 1.10
N SER A 3 -2.40 18.11 1.98
CA SER A 3 -1.63 18.36 3.20
C SER A 3 -0.14 18.43 2.84
N LYS A 4 0.68 18.89 3.78
CA LYS A 4 2.13 18.89 3.60
C LYS A 4 2.64 17.48 3.36
N GLU A 5 2.03 16.50 4.00
CA GLU A 5 2.40 15.10 3.85
C GLU A 5 2.07 14.57 2.46
N ASP A 6 0.92 14.96 1.91
CA ASP A 6 0.55 14.55 0.55
C ASP A 6 1.53 15.13 -0.47
N ALA A 7 1.96 16.37 -0.29
CA ALA A 7 2.96 16.99 -1.15
C ALA A 7 4.30 16.26 -1.06
N LEU A 8 4.69 15.86 0.15
CA LEU A 8 5.92 15.11 0.37
C LEU A 8 5.85 13.73 -0.32
N VAL A 9 4.71 13.05 -0.20
CA VAL A 9 4.51 11.76 -0.85
C VAL A 9 4.67 11.88 -2.36
N GLU A 10 4.02 12.87 -2.98
CA GLU A 10 4.13 13.09 -4.42
C GLU A 10 5.56 13.36 -4.85
N ARG A 11 6.26 14.17 -4.07
CA ARG A 11 7.64 14.49 -4.36
C ARG A 11 8.54 13.27 -4.26
N LEU A 12 8.35 12.44 -3.24
CA LEU A 12 9.12 11.22 -3.06
C LEU A 12 8.84 10.21 -4.16
N MET A 13 7.62 10.16 -4.66
CA MET A 13 7.30 9.28 -5.78
C MET A 13 8.11 9.63 -7.04
N GLN A 14 8.48 10.89 -7.19
CA GLN A 14 9.28 11.34 -8.32
C GLN A 14 10.77 11.23 -8.07
N GLU A 15 11.21 11.45 -6.83
CA GLU A 15 12.63 11.57 -6.49
C GLU A 15 13.22 10.30 -5.88
N ASN A 16 12.40 9.44 -5.28
CA ASN A 16 12.87 8.25 -4.59
C ASN A 16 12.26 7.01 -5.23
N GLY A 17 13.09 6.28 -5.98
CA GLY A 17 12.64 5.09 -6.69
C GLY A 17 12.17 3.97 -5.76
N GLU A 18 12.80 3.84 -4.59
CA GLU A 18 12.38 2.85 -3.60
C GLU A 18 10.98 3.16 -3.07
N PHE A 19 10.73 4.42 -2.73
CA PHE A 19 9.41 4.84 -2.27
C PHE A 19 8.35 4.58 -3.34
N LEU A 20 8.66 4.89 -4.59
CA LEU A 20 7.74 4.66 -5.69
C LEU A 20 7.40 3.17 -5.83
N LYS A 21 8.39 2.30 -5.74
CA LYS A 21 8.16 0.86 -5.82
C LYS A 21 7.27 0.37 -4.69
N VAL A 22 7.52 0.82 -3.48
CA VAL A 22 6.72 0.42 -2.31
C VAL A 22 5.28 0.92 -2.48
N LYS A 23 5.13 2.15 -2.93
CA LYS A 23 3.81 2.74 -3.16
C LYS A 23 3.03 1.97 -4.22
N GLN A 24 3.67 1.60 -5.32
CA GLN A 24 3.04 0.83 -6.39
C GLN A 24 2.64 -0.57 -5.90
N ALA A 25 3.52 -1.22 -5.16
CA ALA A 25 3.22 -2.54 -4.61
C ALA A 25 2.02 -2.48 -3.66
N HIS A 26 1.97 -1.45 -2.81
CA HIS A 26 0.85 -1.24 -1.90
C HIS A 26 -0.45 -1.06 -2.68
N GLY A 27 -0.41 -0.27 -3.75
CA GLY A 27 -1.59 -0.03 -4.60
C GLY A 27 -2.09 -1.29 -5.27
N GLN A 28 -1.18 -2.14 -5.75
CA GLN A 28 -1.55 -3.41 -6.38
C GLN A 28 -2.22 -4.36 -5.39
N LEU A 29 -1.68 -4.44 -4.18
CA LEU A 29 -2.28 -5.27 -3.14
C LEU A 29 -3.65 -4.76 -2.73
N ALA A 30 -3.81 -3.44 -2.64
CA ALA A 30 -5.11 -2.84 -2.33
C ALA A 30 -6.14 -3.20 -3.40
N LYS A 31 -5.74 -3.20 -4.67
CA LYS A 31 -6.61 -3.56 -5.78
C LYS A 31 -7.01 -5.03 -5.73
N GLN A 32 -6.06 -5.92 -5.44
CA GLN A 32 -6.34 -7.34 -5.29
C GLN A 32 -7.32 -7.60 -4.16
N LEU A 33 -7.14 -6.91 -3.04
CA LEU A 33 -8.04 -7.04 -1.90
C LEU A 33 -9.44 -6.57 -2.27
N GLU A 34 -9.55 -5.46 -2.98
CA GLU A 34 -10.83 -4.94 -3.42
C GLU A 34 -11.56 -5.94 -4.31
N GLU A 35 -10.85 -6.59 -5.22
CA GLU A 35 -11.45 -7.59 -6.09
C GLU A 35 -11.97 -8.79 -5.31
N LEU A 36 -11.23 -9.23 -4.28
CA LEU A 36 -11.70 -10.31 -3.41
C LEU A 36 -12.94 -9.90 -2.64
N GLU A 37 -12.98 -8.66 -2.17
CA GLU A 37 -14.14 -8.16 -1.41
C GLU A 37 -15.41 -8.04 -2.25
N LYS A 38 -15.28 -7.94 -3.57
CA LYS A 38 -16.41 -7.86 -4.48
C LYS A 38 -17.09 -9.21 -4.73
N LYS A 39 -16.43 -10.31 -4.40
CA LYS A 39 -16.99 -11.62 -4.63
C LYS A 39 -18.22 -11.83 -3.75
N PRO A 40 -19.31 -12.42 -4.30
CA PRO A 40 -20.51 -12.69 -3.51
C PRO A 40 -20.28 -13.75 -2.44
N PHE A 41 -19.36 -14.69 -2.69
CA PHE A 41 -18.99 -15.73 -1.73
C PHE A 41 -17.48 -15.80 -1.63
N LEU A 42 -16.98 -15.90 -0.40
CA LEU A 42 -15.56 -16.09 -0.15
C LEU A 42 -15.31 -17.54 0.26
N THR A 43 -14.38 -18.19 -0.42
CA THR A 43 -13.91 -19.51 -0.02
C THR A 43 -12.93 -19.36 1.14
N SER A 44 -12.62 -20.49 1.81
CA SER A 44 -11.60 -20.49 2.85
C SER A 44 -10.26 -20.00 2.32
N GLN A 45 -9.94 -20.37 1.07
CA GLN A 45 -8.72 -19.94 0.42
C GLN A 45 -8.72 -18.43 0.17
N ASP A 46 -9.86 -17.89 -0.26
CA ASP A 46 -10.01 -16.44 -0.47
C ASP A 46 -9.81 -15.68 0.83
N GLU A 47 -10.36 -16.18 1.93
CA GLU A 47 -10.19 -15.54 3.25
C GLU A 47 -8.75 -15.55 3.69
N MET A 48 -8.04 -16.64 3.46
CA MET A 48 -6.62 -16.74 3.79
C MET A 48 -5.81 -15.76 2.95
N GLU A 49 -6.12 -15.66 1.66
CA GLU A 49 -5.46 -14.73 0.76
C GLU A 49 -5.66 -13.29 1.19
N MET A 50 -6.88 -12.94 1.61
CA MET A 50 -7.16 -11.60 2.13
C MET A 50 -6.30 -11.27 3.35
N LYS A 51 -6.12 -12.22 4.26
CA LYS A 51 -5.28 -12.03 5.44
C LYS A 51 -3.83 -11.81 5.05
N ILE A 52 -3.34 -12.56 4.07
CA ILE A 52 -1.96 -12.40 3.58
C ILE A 52 -1.78 -11.03 2.94
N ILE A 53 -2.73 -10.61 2.12
CA ILE A 53 -2.67 -9.29 1.47
C ILE A 53 -2.67 -8.18 2.50
N LYS A 54 -3.52 -8.27 3.52
CA LYS A 54 -3.58 -7.26 4.58
C LYS A 54 -2.26 -7.15 5.33
N LYS A 55 -1.61 -8.27 5.61
CA LYS A 55 -0.29 -8.27 6.26
C LYS A 55 0.76 -7.62 5.38
N LYS A 56 0.76 -7.95 4.09
CA LYS A 56 1.73 -7.36 3.15
C LYS A 56 1.51 -5.85 3.00
N LYS A 57 0.25 -5.42 2.93
CA LYS A 57 -0.07 -3.99 2.86
C LYS A 57 0.46 -3.25 4.08
N LEU A 58 0.29 -3.83 5.26
CA LEU A 58 0.76 -3.21 6.49
C LEU A 58 2.29 -3.08 6.49
N ALA A 59 2.98 -4.14 6.06
CA ALA A 59 4.44 -4.12 5.98
C ALA A 59 4.93 -3.03 5.01
N LEU A 60 4.27 -2.90 3.86
CA LEU A 60 4.63 -1.87 2.88
C LEU A 60 4.33 -0.48 3.41
N LYS A 61 3.22 -0.32 4.11
CA LYS A 61 2.88 0.95 4.74
C LYS A 61 3.94 1.35 5.77
N ASP A 62 4.43 0.39 6.55
CA ASP A 62 5.49 0.65 7.52
C ASP A 62 6.77 1.09 6.82
N GLN A 63 7.11 0.47 5.68
CA GLN A 63 8.27 0.88 4.90
C GLN A 63 8.13 2.31 4.38
N MET A 64 6.95 2.67 3.88
CA MET A 64 6.68 4.03 3.43
C MET A 64 6.84 5.03 4.58
N GLU A 65 6.33 4.69 5.76
CA GLU A 65 6.46 5.55 6.93
C GLU A 65 7.92 5.76 7.32
N LYS A 66 8.74 4.71 7.26
CA LYS A 66 10.16 4.83 7.56
C LYS A 66 10.86 5.79 6.60
N ILE A 67 10.53 5.70 5.32
CA ILE A 67 11.10 6.61 4.33
C ILE A 67 10.63 8.04 4.60
N LEU A 68 9.33 8.22 4.85
CA LEU A 68 8.77 9.53 5.13
C LEU A 68 9.43 10.18 6.36
N MET A 69 9.70 9.39 7.39
CA MET A 69 10.33 9.90 8.61
C MET A 69 11.73 10.46 8.35
N GLN A 70 12.42 9.96 7.33
CA GLN A 70 13.74 10.48 6.98
C GLN A 70 13.67 11.86 6.33
N TYR A 71 12.52 12.22 5.79
CA TYR A 71 12.34 13.48 5.06
C TYR A 71 11.47 14.52 5.80
N ARG A 72 10.97 14.16 6.95
CA ARG A 72 10.16 15.07 7.77
C ARG A 72 11.00 16.06 8.54
#